data_5ab4b49ef4e1c77c8496bb84647ba537
#
_entry.id   5ab4b49ef4e1c77c8496bb84647ba537
#
_cell.length_a   1.000
_cell.length_b   1.000
_cell.length_c   1.000
_cell.angle_alpha   90.00
_cell.angle_beta   90.00
_cell.angle_gamma   90.00
#
_symmetry.space_group_name_H-M   'P 1'
#
loop_
_entity.id
_entity.type
_entity.pdbx_description
1 polymer ?
#
loop_
_entity_poly.entity_id
_entity_poly.type
_entity_poly.pdbx_seq_one_letter_code
_entity_poly.pdbx_strand_id
1 'polypeptide(L)' 'MWVNVKVDPEWRDLWRNTYDAVIPGYHQNKIHWNSIKLDDSIPDAEVKRMIAESYDLIIGKRKS' A
#
# COMPACT_ATOMS: atom_id res chain seq x y z
N MET A 1 -6.94 -10.60 7.68
CA MET A 1 -6.00 -9.62 8.27
C MET A 1 -5.76 -8.47 7.30
N TRP A 2 -5.72 -7.27 7.80
CA TRP A 2 -5.49 -6.08 7.00
C TRP A 2 -4.19 -5.41 7.42
N VAL A 3 -3.45 -4.86 6.46
CA VAL A 3 -2.24 -4.08 6.71
C VAL A 3 -2.42 -2.71 6.08
N ASN A 4 -2.12 -1.65 6.83
CA ASN A 4 -2.13 -0.30 6.31
C ASN A 4 -0.71 0.09 5.89
N VAL A 5 -0.56 0.54 4.65
CA VAL A 5 0.73 0.94 4.11
C VAL A 5 0.64 2.37 3.59
N LYS A 6 1.68 3.15 3.85
CA LYS A 6 1.81 4.48 3.27
C LYS A 6 2.23 4.32 1.81
N VAL A 7 1.64 5.13 0.94
CA VAL A 7 1.87 5.00 -0.50
C VAL A 7 1.98 6.39 -1.13
N ASP A 8 2.87 6.50 -2.11
CA ASP A 8 2.96 7.70 -2.94
C ASP A 8 1.68 7.82 -3.77
N PRO A 9 1.05 9.00 -3.83
CA PRO A 9 -0.17 9.19 -4.62
C PRO A 9 -0.08 8.72 -6.07
N GLU A 10 1.10 8.76 -6.68
CA GLU A 10 1.29 8.26 -8.04
C GLU A 10 1.06 6.75 -8.16
N TRP A 11 1.43 5.99 -7.13
CA TRP A 11 1.29 4.54 -7.10
C TRP A 11 0.01 4.07 -6.42
N ARG A 12 -0.63 4.94 -5.64
CA ARG A 12 -1.83 4.62 -4.88
C ARG A 12 -2.92 4.02 -5.75
N ASP A 13 -3.26 4.70 -6.83
CA ASP A 13 -4.34 4.27 -7.71
C ASP A 13 -3.95 3.05 -8.53
N LEU A 14 -2.68 2.94 -8.91
CA LEU A 14 -2.18 1.77 -9.61
C LEU A 14 -2.41 0.49 -8.79
N TRP A 15 -2.04 0.50 -7.51
CA TRP A 15 -2.24 -0.65 -6.65
C TRP A 15 -3.71 -0.97 -6.43
N ARG A 16 -4.54 0.06 -6.25
CA ARG A 16 -5.99 -0.11 -6.09
C ARG A 16 -6.65 -0.69 -7.33
N ASN A 17 -6.18 -0.30 -8.51
CA ASN A 17 -6.73 -0.79 -9.77
C ASN A 17 -6.20 -2.18 -10.14
N THR A 18 -5.01 -2.53 -9.68
CA THR A 18 -4.39 -3.82 -9.97
C THR A 18 -4.95 -4.94 -9.11
N TYR A 19 -5.22 -4.65 -7.85
CA TYR A 19 -5.67 -5.67 -6.88
C TYR A 19 -6.90 -5.19 -6.13
N ASP A 20 -7.96 -5.99 -6.15
CA ASP A 20 -9.20 -5.69 -5.40
C ASP A 20 -8.95 -5.69 -3.89
N ALA A 21 -7.93 -6.42 -3.42
CA ALA A 21 -7.58 -6.47 -2.01
C ALA A 21 -6.87 -5.21 -1.51
N VAL A 22 -6.52 -4.29 -2.41
CA VAL A 22 -5.93 -2.99 -2.05
C VAL A 22 -7.01 -1.93 -2.12
N ILE A 23 -7.36 -1.36 -0.98
CA ILE A 23 -8.42 -0.36 -0.87
C ILE A 23 -7.88 0.90 -0.17
N PRO A 24 -8.61 2.03 -0.24
CA PRO A 24 -8.22 3.23 0.50
C PRO A 24 -8.09 2.94 1.99
N GLY A 25 -7.09 3.55 2.64
CA GLY A 25 -6.86 3.36 4.07
C GLY A 25 -8.07 3.77 4.89
N TYR A 26 -8.73 2.80 5.52
CA TYR A 26 -10.03 2.98 6.15
C TYR A 26 -9.99 3.91 7.36
N HIS A 27 -8.97 3.76 8.20
CA HIS A 27 -8.79 4.55 9.42
C HIS A 27 -7.64 5.54 9.32
N GLN A 28 -7.13 5.74 8.09
CA GLN A 28 -6.00 6.60 7.83
C GLN A 28 -6.36 7.64 6.77
N ASN A 29 -5.42 8.52 6.46
CA ASN A 29 -5.59 9.47 5.37
C ASN A 29 -5.61 8.69 4.04
N LYS A 30 -6.74 8.69 3.37
CA LYS A 30 -6.96 7.92 2.14
C LYS A 30 -6.10 8.38 0.97
N ILE A 31 -5.54 9.58 1.04
CA ILE A 31 -4.65 10.12 -0.01
C ILE A 31 -3.28 9.44 0.07
N HIS A 32 -2.80 9.15 1.27
CA HIS A 32 -1.45 8.66 1.52
C HIS A 32 -1.40 7.21 1.99
N TRP A 33 -2.53 6.56 2.22
CA TRP A 33 -2.56 5.22 2.80
C TRP A 33 -3.48 4.29 2.02
N ASN A 34 -3.01 3.05 1.85
CA ASN A 34 -3.82 1.94 1.35
C ASN A 34 -3.94 0.89 2.43
N SER A 35 -5.07 0.19 2.44
CA SER A 35 -5.26 -1.01 3.26
C SER A 35 -5.18 -2.23 2.35
N ILE A 36 -4.40 -3.23 2.75
CA ILE A 36 -4.19 -4.44 1.98
C ILE A 36 -4.80 -5.62 2.72
N LYS A 37 -5.70 -6.34 2.08
CA LYS A 37 -6.25 -7.56 2.64
C LYS A 37 -5.30 -8.73 2.36
N LEU A 38 -4.85 -9.39 3.41
CA LEU A 38 -3.94 -10.54 3.29
C LEU A 38 -4.73 -11.83 3.16
N ASP A 39 -5.19 -12.11 1.95
CA ASP A 39 -6.05 -13.27 1.67
C ASP A 39 -5.55 -14.11 0.48
N ASP A 40 -4.27 -14.03 0.19
CA ASP A 40 -3.60 -14.74 -0.91
C ASP A 40 -4.00 -14.27 -2.31
N SER A 41 -4.83 -13.25 -2.43
CA SER A 41 -5.19 -12.69 -3.74
C SER A 41 -4.06 -11.87 -4.36
N ILE A 42 -3.09 -11.45 -3.54
CA ILE A 42 -1.92 -10.70 -3.97
C ILE A 42 -0.68 -11.58 -3.76
N PRO A 43 0.19 -11.74 -4.76
CA PRO A 43 1.44 -12.48 -4.58
C PRO A 43 2.27 -11.91 -3.42
N ASP A 44 2.91 -12.78 -2.63
CA ASP A 44 3.72 -12.37 -1.49
C ASP A 44 4.80 -11.37 -1.86
N ALA A 45 5.43 -11.54 -3.01
CA ALA A 45 6.46 -10.62 -3.48
C ALA A 45 5.93 -9.20 -3.64
N GLU A 46 4.70 -9.06 -4.12
CA GLU A 46 4.07 -7.75 -4.30
C GLU A 46 3.68 -7.13 -2.96
N VAL A 47 3.18 -7.93 -2.04
CA VAL A 47 2.86 -7.46 -0.68
C VAL A 47 4.13 -6.95 0.01
N LYS A 48 5.20 -7.72 -0.08
CA LYS A 48 6.50 -7.33 0.50
C LYS A 48 7.02 -6.04 -0.12
N ARG A 49 6.83 -5.87 -1.43
CA ARG A 49 7.23 -4.67 -2.15
C ARG A 49 6.47 -3.44 -1.64
N MET A 50 5.15 -3.56 -1.49
CA MET A 50 4.33 -2.46 -0.97
C MET A 50 4.73 -2.08 0.45
N ILE A 51 5.02 -3.06 1.29
CA ILE A 51 5.46 -2.82 2.67
C ILE A 51 6.83 -2.14 2.69
N ALA A 52 7.76 -2.58 1.85
CA ALA A 52 9.09 -1.99 1.77
C ALA A 52 9.01 -0.54 1.29
N GLU A 53 8.20 -0.24 0.30
CA GLU A 53 7.99 1.13 -0.18
C GLU A 53 7.37 2.01 0.90
N SER A 54 6.42 1.47 1.65
CA SER A 54 5.82 2.18 2.78
C SER A 54 6.86 2.55 3.84
N TYR A 55 7.73 1.60 4.17
CA TYR A 55 8.81 1.84 5.12
C TYR A 55 9.72 2.97 4.66
N ASP A 56 10.15 2.94 3.39
CA ASP A 56 11.00 3.97 2.83
C ASP A 56 10.35 5.35 2.87
N LEU A 57 9.05 5.43 2.61
CA LEU A 57 8.32 6.70 2.68
C LEU A 57 8.22 7.24 4.10
N ILE A 58 7.98 6.36 5.06
CA ILE A 58 7.83 6.75 6.47
C ILE A 58 9.15 7.30 7.02
N ILE A 59 10.27 6.67 6.70
CA ILE A 59 11.57 7.13 7.19
C ILE A 59 12.17 8.25 6.34
N GLY A 60 11.49 8.65 5.26
CA GLY A 60 11.95 9.73 4.39
C GLY A 60 13.14 9.38 3.53
N LYS A 61 13.45 8.10 3.37
CA LYS A 61 14.59 7.64 2.58
C LYS A 61 14.35 7.77 1.09
N ARG A 62 13.10 7.60 0.66
CA ARG A 62 12.69 7.74 -0.73
C ARG A 62 12.02 9.08 -0.94
N LYS A 63 12.44 9.80 -1.95
CA LYS A 63 11.78 11.04 -2.37
C LYS A 63 10.70 10.66 -3.38
N SER A 64 9.49 11.06 -3.09
CA SER A 64 8.36 10.89 -4.00
C SER A 64 8.18 12.09 -4.91
#